data_974b631ae83624699f9fe3026229d91f
#
_entry.id   974b631ae83624699f9fe3026229d91f
#
_cell.length_a   1.000
_cell.length_b   1.000
_cell.length_c   1.000
_cell.angle_alpha   90.00
_cell.angle_beta   90.00
_cell.angle_gamma   90.00
#
_symmetry.space_group_name_H-M   'P 1'
#
loop_
_entity.id
_entity.type
_entity.pdbx_description
1 polymer ?
#
loop_
_entity_poly.entity_id
_entity_poly.type
_entity_poly.pdbx_seq_one_letter_code
_entity_poly.pdbx_strand_id
1 'polypeptide(L)'
;MKSHHPHSWLATIAIAASPLLAVPAHSAPPPESRVYFGTYDSPTSQGIYRADWNPETGTLGTPVLAGPTSSPSFLALTPDRKFLIAVNENGTPQNPGGAVSSWNINATTGQLTLVNERPSHGTAPCHVAVSPDGHTVIIANYGGGSFASYQLDPTGTLSEAVTMLQNTGLNTLQGPAIPRGHSATFSPDGQFVFLCDLGLDRVFSRRVTATTSSMDPNPSPDATVPTGSGPRHFAFHPTLPAAYAINETASTMTSFSFDPAHGELKPRPAVSTLPAGTTQPNSTAHVAVHPSGKWVYGSNRGHDSLARFSIHPDTGELTFEETTPSGGQTPRNFNINNEGKWLLAAHQESNSVVVHAIHPTTGTLTRSGSPLTIGKPVCVVFY
;
A
#
# COMPACT_ATOMS: atom_id res chain seq x y z
N MET A 1 -75.68 -5.14 -40.81
CA MET A 1 -74.37 -4.56 -40.86
C MET A 1 -73.97 -4.16 -39.47
N LYS A 2 -73.12 -4.93 -38.78
CA LYS A 2 -72.58 -4.63 -37.43
C LYS A 2 -71.13 -4.21 -37.55
N SER A 3 -70.81 -2.99 -37.21
CA SER A 3 -69.49 -2.42 -37.18
C SER A 3 -68.74 -2.87 -35.92
N HIS A 4 -67.59 -3.55 -36.06
CA HIS A 4 -66.66 -3.84 -34.97
C HIS A 4 -65.62 -2.73 -34.90
N HIS A 5 -65.51 -2.08 -33.72
CA HIS A 5 -64.38 -1.23 -33.38
C HIS A 5 -63.32 -2.07 -32.62
N PRO A 6 -62.03 -1.95 -32.95
CA PRO A 6 -60.99 -2.58 -32.16
C PRO A 6 -60.58 -1.67 -30.97
N HIS A 7 -60.59 -2.22 -29.75
CA HIS A 7 -60.02 -1.58 -28.56
C HIS A 7 -58.51 -1.74 -28.56
N SER A 8 -57.78 -0.62 -28.63
CA SER A 8 -56.34 -0.58 -28.42
C SER A 8 -56.05 -0.50 -26.91
N TRP A 9 -55.33 -1.48 -26.38
CA TRP A 9 -54.79 -1.47 -25.03
C TRP A 9 -53.43 -0.80 -25.05
N LEU A 10 -53.32 0.39 -24.49
CA LEU A 10 -52.05 1.05 -24.19
C LEU A 10 -51.56 0.50 -22.82
N ALA A 11 -50.48 -0.29 -22.87
CA ALA A 11 -49.77 -0.72 -21.66
C ALA A 11 -48.82 0.40 -21.20
N THR A 12 -49.15 0.98 -20.07
CA THR A 12 -48.27 1.99 -19.41
C THR A 12 -47.17 1.22 -18.66
N ILE A 13 -45.93 1.31 -19.14
CA ILE A 13 -44.75 0.80 -18.44
C ILE A 13 -44.37 1.82 -17.36
N ALA A 14 -44.62 1.47 -16.10
CA ALA A 14 -44.11 2.23 -14.96
C ALA A 14 -42.62 1.90 -14.75
N ILE A 15 -41.73 2.85 -15.04
CA ILE A 15 -40.30 2.76 -14.70
C ILE A 15 -40.20 3.07 -13.20
N ALA A 16 -39.95 2.06 -12.39
CA ALA A 16 -39.62 2.22 -10.99
C ALA A 16 -38.20 2.81 -10.87
N ALA A 17 -38.10 4.05 -10.45
CA ALA A 17 -36.85 4.66 -10.08
C ALA A 17 -36.36 4.05 -8.75
N SER A 18 -35.28 3.28 -8.80
CA SER A 18 -34.60 2.81 -7.59
C SER A 18 -33.99 4.02 -6.85
N PRO A 19 -34.16 4.12 -5.51
CA PRO A 19 -33.54 5.18 -4.75
C PRO A 19 -32.03 4.99 -4.77
N LEU A 20 -31.27 5.97 -5.25
CA LEU A 20 -29.83 6.08 -5.00
C LEU A 20 -29.64 6.16 -3.47
N LEU A 21 -29.08 5.11 -2.90
CA LEU A 21 -28.59 5.15 -1.52
C LEU A 21 -27.46 6.19 -1.48
N ALA A 22 -27.68 7.30 -0.80
CA ALA A 22 -26.67 8.30 -0.53
C ALA A 22 -25.54 7.64 0.28
N VAL A 23 -24.36 7.54 -0.30
CA VAL A 23 -23.13 7.17 0.42
C VAL A 23 -22.93 8.27 1.47
N PRO A 24 -22.79 7.94 2.77
CA PRO A 24 -22.55 8.95 3.78
C PRO A 24 -21.25 9.70 3.44
N ALA A 25 -21.34 11.02 3.39
CA ALA A 25 -20.18 11.88 3.20
C ALA A 25 -19.17 11.59 4.34
N HIS A 26 -18.04 11.00 4.02
CA HIS A 26 -16.94 10.88 4.96
C HIS A 26 -16.53 12.30 5.35
N SER A 27 -16.56 12.60 6.64
CA SER A 27 -15.96 13.83 7.17
C SER A 27 -14.49 13.84 6.77
N ALA A 28 -13.98 14.98 6.33
CA ALA A 28 -12.56 15.12 6.03
C ALA A 28 -11.73 14.63 7.23
N PRO A 29 -10.67 13.82 6.98
CA PRO A 29 -9.83 13.36 8.07
C PRO A 29 -9.24 14.56 8.82
N PRO A 30 -8.99 14.45 10.15
CA PRO A 30 -8.36 15.51 10.89
C PRO A 30 -7.01 15.87 10.26
N PRO A 31 -6.57 17.14 10.36
CA PRO A 31 -5.29 17.56 9.80
C PRO A 31 -4.15 16.72 10.39
N GLU A 32 -3.26 16.26 9.52
CA GLU A 32 -2.08 15.50 9.92
C GLU A 32 -1.15 16.41 10.74
N SER A 33 -0.77 15.95 11.91
CA SER A 33 0.09 16.72 12.83
C SER A 33 1.36 15.97 13.22
N ARG A 34 1.50 14.72 12.80
CA ARG A 34 2.64 13.86 13.11
C ARG A 34 2.91 12.89 11.96
N VAL A 35 4.13 12.37 11.95
CA VAL A 35 4.54 11.28 11.07
C VAL A 35 5.18 10.20 11.92
N TYR A 36 4.77 8.94 11.71
CA TYR A 36 5.44 7.76 12.25
C TYR A 36 6.38 7.19 11.21
N PHE A 37 7.51 6.66 11.70
CA PHE A 37 8.53 6.03 10.88
C PHE A 37 8.79 4.61 11.37
N GLY A 38 8.61 3.64 10.45
CA GLY A 38 9.08 2.28 10.62
C GLY A 38 10.55 2.19 10.23
N THR A 39 11.31 1.36 10.95
CA THR A 39 12.77 1.28 10.78
C THR A 39 13.23 -0.16 10.81
N TYR A 40 14.42 -0.41 10.28
CA TYR A 40 15.19 -1.61 10.62
C TYR A 40 16.06 -1.36 11.85
N ASP A 41 16.36 -2.42 12.57
CA ASP A 41 17.29 -2.37 13.68
C ASP A 41 18.68 -1.91 13.22
N SER A 42 19.26 -1.03 14.00
CA SER A 42 20.61 -0.52 13.82
C SER A 42 21.13 0.08 15.13
N PRO A 43 22.41 0.39 15.26
CA PRO A 43 22.92 1.09 16.45
C PRO A 43 22.23 2.44 16.72
N THR A 44 21.56 3.01 15.71
CA THR A 44 20.88 4.31 15.77
C THR A 44 19.36 4.18 15.66
N SER A 45 18.80 2.96 15.68
CA SER A 45 17.35 2.72 15.66
C SER A 45 16.95 1.62 16.62
N GLN A 46 15.90 1.86 17.41
CA GLN A 46 15.40 0.98 18.47
C GLN A 46 13.89 0.70 18.36
N GLY A 47 13.27 1.07 17.23
CA GLY A 47 11.83 0.84 17.09
C GLY A 47 11.11 1.83 16.19
N ILE A 48 9.84 2.10 16.52
CA ILE A 48 8.99 3.04 15.83
C ILE A 48 9.32 4.46 16.31
N TYR A 49 9.66 5.35 15.40
CA TYR A 49 9.87 6.77 15.70
C TYR A 49 8.68 7.60 15.26
N ARG A 50 8.55 8.80 15.84
CA ARG A 50 7.63 9.84 15.40
C ARG A 50 8.31 11.20 15.37
N ALA A 51 7.81 12.09 14.52
CA ALA A 51 8.13 13.52 14.56
C ALA A 51 6.84 14.33 14.42
N ASP A 52 6.82 15.53 15.00
CA ASP A 52 5.75 16.48 14.75
C ASP A 52 5.82 16.92 13.28
N TRP A 53 4.67 17.16 12.67
CA TRP A 53 4.52 17.52 11.27
C TRP A 53 3.74 18.83 11.15
N ASN A 54 4.27 19.76 10.38
CA ASN A 54 3.56 20.97 9.99
C ASN A 54 3.20 20.90 8.50
N PRO A 55 1.93 20.62 8.14
CA PRO A 55 1.50 20.47 6.75
C PRO A 55 1.54 21.79 5.96
N GLU A 56 1.48 22.95 6.62
CA GLU A 56 1.51 24.24 5.93
C GLU A 56 2.92 24.57 5.40
N THR A 57 3.94 24.21 6.15
CA THR A 57 5.34 24.52 5.82
C THR A 57 6.14 23.33 5.29
N GLY A 58 5.59 22.11 5.42
CA GLY A 58 6.31 20.88 5.06
C GLY A 58 7.50 20.61 5.98
N THR A 59 7.40 20.95 7.26
CA THR A 59 8.51 20.79 8.20
C THR A 59 8.28 19.67 9.20
N LEU A 60 9.34 18.90 9.47
CA LEU A 60 9.39 17.86 10.48
C LEU A 60 10.12 18.35 11.72
N GLY A 61 9.56 18.06 12.89
CA GLY A 61 10.23 18.24 14.18
C GLY A 61 11.32 17.19 14.42
N THR A 62 11.99 17.28 15.57
CA THR A 62 13.00 16.29 15.99
C THR A 62 12.34 14.92 16.19
N PRO A 63 12.91 13.83 15.62
CA PRO A 63 12.35 12.50 15.79
C PRO A 63 12.57 11.99 17.21
N VAL A 64 11.54 11.37 17.79
CA VAL A 64 11.60 10.74 19.09
C VAL A 64 11.11 9.29 18.99
N LEU A 65 11.67 8.40 19.82
CA LEU A 65 11.21 7.02 19.92
C LEU A 65 9.77 7.00 20.45
N ALA A 66 8.85 6.48 19.67
CA ALA A 66 7.44 6.37 20.01
C ALA A 66 7.09 5.01 20.62
N GLY A 67 7.67 3.92 20.11
CA GLY A 67 7.46 2.56 20.57
C GLY A 67 8.72 1.71 20.36
N PRO A 68 9.37 1.23 21.45
CA PRO A 68 10.54 0.35 21.31
C PRO A 68 10.11 -1.04 20.85
N THR A 69 10.68 -1.51 19.74
CA THR A 69 10.44 -2.85 19.18
C THR A 69 11.47 -3.15 18.09
N SER A 70 11.69 -4.44 17.78
CA SER A 70 12.70 -4.84 16.81
C SER A 70 12.18 -4.80 15.39
N SER A 71 12.92 -4.16 14.49
CA SER A 71 12.68 -4.10 13.04
C SER A 71 11.21 -3.86 12.64
N PRO A 72 10.54 -2.78 13.11
CA PRO A 72 9.19 -2.45 12.69
C PRO A 72 9.21 -1.88 11.27
N SER A 73 9.44 -2.73 10.27
CA SER A 73 9.76 -2.28 8.90
C SER A 73 8.57 -1.76 8.11
N PHE A 74 7.34 -2.10 8.50
CA PHE A 74 6.14 -1.56 7.88
C PHE A 74 5.05 -1.29 8.90
N LEU A 75 4.34 -0.16 8.71
CA LEU A 75 3.33 0.37 9.63
C LEU A 75 2.03 0.64 8.88
N ALA A 76 0.90 0.43 9.55
CA ALA A 76 -0.42 0.86 9.09
C ALA A 76 -1.23 1.44 10.24
N LEU A 77 -2.03 2.48 9.99
CA LEU A 77 -2.98 3.02 10.95
C LEU A 77 -4.35 2.36 10.79
N THR A 78 -5.08 2.23 11.89
CA THR A 78 -6.52 1.98 11.79
C THR A 78 -7.24 3.21 11.23
N PRO A 79 -8.39 3.04 10.52
CA PRO A 79 -9.13 4.18 9.95
C PRO A 79 -9.56 5.22 10.99
N ASP A 80 -9.85 4.80 12.23
CA ASP A 80 -10.18 5.67 13.35
C ASP A 80 -8.96 6.30 14.02
N ARG A 81 -7.75 5.95 13.55
CA ARG A 81 -6.44 6.45 14.03
C ARG A 81 -6.15 6.21 15.51
N LYS A 82 -6.84 5.26 16.14
CA LYS A 82 -6.55 4.89 17.55
C LYS A 82 -5.39 3.94 17.69
N PHE A 83 -5.17 3.10 16.67
CA PHE A 83 -4.14 2.09 16.73
C PHE A 83 -3.18 2.19 15.54
N LEU A 84 -1.93 1.83 15.80
CA LEU A 84 -0.91 1.60 14.80
C LEU A 84 -0.56 0.13 14.83
N ILE A 85 -0.57 -0.50 13.65
CA ILE A 85 -0.19 -1.90 13.46
C ILE A 85 1.18 -1.92 12.80
N ALA A 86 2.09 -2.74 13.33
CA ALA A 86 3.44 -2.89 12.80
C ALA A 86 3.75 -4.37 12.53
N VAL A 87 4.53 -4.66 11.50
CA VAL A 87 5.23 -5.93 11.37
C VAL A 87 6.61 -5.83 11.99
N ASN A 88 7.08 -6.90 12.59
CA ASN A 88 8.44 -7.05 13.07
C ASN A 88 9.18 -7.98 12.12
N GLU A 89 9.94 -7.40 11.17
CA GLU A 89 10.60 -8.12 10.08
C GLU A 89 11.83 -8.87 10.59
N ASN A 90 11.56 -9.92 11.37
CA ASN A 90 12.54 -10.79 12.01
C ASN A 90 12.43 -12.22 11.50
N GLY A 91 13.39 -13.05 11.88
CA GLY A 91 13.45 -14.46 11.55
C GLY A 91 14.20 -14.76 10.25
N THR A 92 14.57 -16.01 10.15
CA THR A 92 15.19 -16.64 8.97
C THR A 92 14.41 -17.91 8.62
N PRO A 93 14.58 -18.48 7.43
CA PRO A 93 13.95 -19.77 7.10
C PRO A 93 14.28 -20.90 8.08
N GLN A 94 15.46 -20.86 8.73
CA GLN A 94 15.91 -21.84 9.71
C GLN A 94 15.43 -21.56 11.14
N ASN A 95 15.09 -20.29 11.44
CA ASN A 95 14.55 -19.87 12.72
C ASN A 95 13.38 -18.90 12.43
N PRO A 96 12.19 -19.46 12.11
CA PRO A 96 11.02 -18.65 11.85
C PRO A 96 10.74 -17.76 13.05
N GLY A 97 10.90 -16.47 12.83
CA GLY A 97 10.58 -15.43 13.79
C GLY A 97 10.08 -14.25 13.01
N GLY A 98 9.06 -13.64 13.46
CA GLY A 98 8.42 -12.48 12.87
C GLY A 98 7.09 -12.32 13.53
N ALA A 99 6.66 -11.09 13.68
CA ALA A 99 5.46 -10.77 14.42
C ALA A 99 4.66 -9.70 13.72
N VAL A 100 3.41 -9.58 14.13
CA VAL A 100 2.57 -8.42 13.94
C VAL A 100 2.18 -7.90 15.32
N SER A 101 2.34 -6.60 15.54
CA SER A 101 2.07 -5.95 16.82
C SER A 101 1.06 -4.81 16.65
N SER A 102 0.17 -4.68 17.63
CA SER A 102 -0.79 -3.59 17.73
C SER A 102 -0.41 -2.64 18.84
N TRP A 103 -0.49 -1.36 18.58
CA TRP A 103 -0.08 -0.27 19.47
C TRP A 103 -1.19 0.74 19.61
N ASN A 104 -1.57 1.05 20.86
CA ASN A 104 -2.48 2.17 21.16
C ASN A 104 -1.72 3.49 20.99
N ILE A 105 -2.33 4.44 20.31
CA ILE A 105 -1.77 5.77 20.07
C ILE A 105 -2.33 6.74 21.12
N ASN A 106 -1.46 7.35 21.92
CA ASN A 106 -1.84 8.49 22.73
C ASN A 106 -2.07 9.70 21.82
N ALA A 107 -3.32 10.09 21.61
CA ALA A 107 -3.69 11.14 20.66
C ALA A 107 -3.02 12.50 20.97
N THR A 108 -2.74 12.80 22.25
CA THR A 108 -2.10 14.06 22.66
C THR A 108 -0.60 14.06 22.40
N THR A 109 0.10 12.99 22.78
CA THR A 109 1.57 12.93 22.73
C THR A 109 2.10 12.19 21.52
N GLY A 110 1.29 11.32 20.88
CA GLY A 110 1.73 10.40 19.82
C GLY A 110 2.58 9.23 20.31
N GLN A 111 2.72 9.07 21.64
CA GLN A 111 3.43 7.92 22.20
C GLN A 111 2.64 6.64 22.01
N LEU A 112 3.34 5.53 21.76
CA LEU A 112 2.76 4.23 21.53
C LEU A 112 2.84 3.36 22.78
N THR A 113 1.76 2.64 23.06
CA THR A 113 1.72 1.60 24.09
C THR A 113 1.33 0.29 23.43
N LEU A 114 2.17 -0.74 23.57
CA LEU A 114 1.89 -2.07 23.02
C LEU A 114 0.58 -2.61 23.61
N VAL A 115 -0.34 -3.01 22.72
CA VAL A 115 -1.57 -3.72 23.10
C VAL A 115 -1.27 -5.21 23.17
N ASN A 116 -0.88 -5.80 22.03
CA ASN A 116 -0.43 -7.18 21.96
C ASN A 116 0.40 -7.45 20.70
N GLU A 117 0.98 -8.62 20.66
CA GLU A 117 1.77 -9.13 19.55
C GLU A 117 1.31 -10.56 19.21
N ARG A 118 1.38 -10.93 17.92
CA ARG A 118 1.06 -12.26 17.40
C ARG A 118 2.15 -12.73 16.46
N PRO A 119 2.41 -14.06 16.41
CA PRO A 119 3.31 -14.63 15.41
C PRO A 119 2.83 -14.29 13.98
N SER A 120 3.76 -14.00 13.06
CA SER A 120 3.44 -13.74 11.65
C SER A 120 3.12 -15.01 10.85
N HIS A 121 3.35 -16.18 11.43
CA HIS A 121 3.23 -17.49 10.77
C HIS A 121 4.05 -17.63 9.47
N GLY A 122 5.13 -16.86 9.37
CA GLY A 122 6.09 -16.89 8.28
C GLY A 122 7.39 -16.23 8.68
N THR A 123 8.28 -16.01 7.73
CA THR A 123 9.58 -15.36 7.95
C THR A 123 9.64 -14.02 7.27
N ALA A 124 10.29 -13.05 7.93
CA ALA A 124 10.48 -11.69 7.42
C ALA A 124 9.16 -11.06 6.97
N PRO A 125 8.17 -10.85 7.89
CA PRO A 125 6.97 -10.09 7.56
C PRO A 125 7.35 -8.66 7.20
N CYS A 126 7.05 -8.24 5.96
CA CYS A 126 7.56 -6.98 5.39
C CYS A 126 6.46 -5.97 5.02
N HIS A 127 5.20 -6.33 5.21
CA HIS A 127 4.07 -5.45 4.91
C HIS A 127 2.87 -5.77 5.78
N VAL A 128 2.11 -4.75 6.15
CA VAL A 128 0.82 -4.88 6.85
C VAL A 128 -0.20 -3.95 6.22
N ALA A 129 -1.43 -4.42 6.13
CA ALA A 129 -2.61 -3.65 5.73
C ALA A 129 -3.71 -3.82 6.76
N VAL A 130 -4.47 -2.74 6.99
CA VAL A 130 -5.70 -2.73 7.78
C VAL A 130 -6.86 -2.48 6.83
N SER A 131 -7.97 -3.22 7.00
CA SER A 131 -9.16 -3.06 6.17
C SER A 131 -9.81 -1.68 6.37
N PRO A 132 -10.58 -1.18 5.37
CA PRO A 132 -11.27 0.11 5.47
C PRO A 132 -12.27 0.21 6.65
N ASP A 133 -12.79 -0.91 7.14
CA ASP A 133 -13.64 -0.96 8.33
C ASP A 133 -12.86 -1.08 9.65
N GLY A 134 -11.54 -1.28 9.58
CA GLY A 134 -10.66 -1.37 10.73
C GLY A 134 -10.63 -2.72 11.44
N HIS A 135 -11.35 -3.75 10.94
CA HIS A 135 -11.50 -5.03 11.67
C HIS A 135 -10.56 -6.13 11.21
N THR A 136 -9.99 -6.02 10.01
CA THR A 136 -9.11 -7.05 9.45
C THR A 136 -7.70 -6.50 9.26
N VAL A 137 -6.72 -7.25 9.76
CA VAL A 137 -5.29 -7.01 9.53
C VAL A 137 -4.74 -8.13 8.67
N ILE A 138 -4.01 -7.81 7.61
CA ILE A 138 -3.35 -8.78 6.75
C ILE A 138 -1.88 -8.43 6.63
N ILE A 139 -1.02 -9.44 6.77
CA ILE A 139 0.43 -9.29 6.64
C ILE A 139 0.97 -10.13 5.49
N ALA A 140 2.09 -9.69 4.93
CA ALA A 140 2.85 -10.41 3.92
C ALA A 140 4.21 -10.84 4.49
N ASN A 141 4.56 -12.11 4.37
CA ASN A 141 5.83 -12.71 4.77
C ASN A 141 6.71 -12.94 3.55
N TYR A 142 7.79 -12.18 3.43
CA TYR A 142 8.70 -12.26 2.29
C TYR A 142 9.50 -13.57 2.27
N GLY A 143 9.98 -14.01 3.42
CA GLY A 143 10.92 -15.12 3.52
C GLY A 143 10.39 -16.49 3.05
N GLY A 144 9.07 -16.66 2.99
CA GLY A 144 8.45 -17.90 2.55
C GLY A 144 7.31 -17.73 1.57
N GLY A 145 6.95 -16.50 1.21
CA GLY A 145 5.84 -16.22 0.28
C GLY A 145 4.48 -16.60 0.86
N SER A 146 4.23 -16.24 2.11
CA SER A 146 2.96 -16.50 2.79
C SER A 146 2.28 -15.23 3.24
N PHE A 147 0.97 -15.34 3.53
CA PHE A 147 0.16 -14.24 4.05
C PHE A 147 -0.67 -14.76 5.23
N ALA A 148 -0.89 -13.90 6.22
CA ALA A 148 -1.77 -14.22 7.34
C ALA A 148 -2.74 -13.10 7.61
N SER A 149 -3.97 -13.45 8.03
CA SER A 149 -4.99 -12.49 8.45
C SER A 149 -5.32 -12.64 9.92
N TYR A 150 -5.71 -11.54 10.55
CA TYR A 150 -6.08 -11.44 11.96
C TYR A 150 -7.34 -10.58 12.08
N GLN A 151 -8.16 -10.84 13.10
CA GLN A 151 -9.16 -9.89 13.54
C GLN A 151 -8.51 -8.84 14.44
N LEU A 152 -8.94 -7.61 14.30
CA LEU A 152 -8.64 -6.52 15.21
C LEU A 152 -9.92 -6.12 15.93
N ASP A 153 -9.95 -6.28 17.24
CA ASP A 153 -11.11 -5.90 18.03
C ASP A 153 -11.15 -4.40 18.33
N PRO A 154 -12.27 -3.84 18.83
CA PRO A 154 -12.38 -2.42 19.16
C PRO A 154 -11.42 -1.93 20.25
N THR A 155 -10.76 -2.82 20.99
CA THR A 155 -9.73 -2.48 21.99
C THR A 155 -8.33 -2.45 21.40
N GLY A 156 -8.21 -2.79 20.10
CA GLY A 156 -6.94 -2.89 19.38
C GLY A 156 -6.23 -4.22 19.55
N THR A 157 -6.90 -5.23 20.10
CA THR A 157 -6.31 -6.55 20.31
C THR A 157 -6.36 -7.38 19.01
N LEU A 158 -5.21 -7.87 18.58
CA LEU A 158 -5.12 -8.83 17.47
C LEU A 158 -5.48 -10.24 17.98
N SER A 159 -6.33 -10.92 17.21
CA SER A 159 -6.67 -12.33 17.45
C SER A 159 -5.48 -13.27 17.13
N GLU A 160 -5.66 -14.57 17.36
CA GLU A 160 -4.86 -15.58 16.64
C GLU A 160 -5.11 -15.46 15.13
N ALA A 161 -4.20 -16.01 14.32
CA ALA A 161 -4.34 -15.98 12.87
C ALA A 161 -5.62 -16.71 12.43
N VAL A 162 -6.41 -16.04 11.58
CA VAL A 162 -7.67 -16.59 11.03
C VAL A 162 -7.39 -17.40 9.76
N THR A 163 -6.63 -16.83 8.85
CA THR A 163 -6.22 -17.50 7.61
C THR A 163 -4.71 -17.40 7.45
N MET A 164 -4.12 -18.53 7.06
CA MET A 164 -2.72 -18.60 6.65
C MET A 164 -2.67 -19.12 5.22
N LEU A 165 -2.20 -18.30 4.29
CA LEU A 165 -2.06 -18.65 2.88
C LEU A 165 -0.58 -18.84 2.56
N GLN A 166 -0.23 -20.03 2.06
CA GLN A 166 1.07 -20.30 1.47
C GLN A 166 0.93 -20.24 -0.04
N ASN A 167 1.58 -19.29 -0.68
CA ASN A 167 1.61 -19.26 -2.12
C ASN A 167 2.47 -20.38 -2.68
N THR A 168 2.00 -20.97 -3.76
CA THR A 168 2.71 -21.99 -4.53
C THR A 168 2.62 -21.65 -6.00
N GLY A 169 3.62 -21.98 -6.79
CA GLY A 169 3.60 -21.73 -8.22
C GLY A 169 4.93 -22.10 -8.89
N LEU A 170 4.93 -22.03 -10.20
CA LEU A 170 6.12 -22.20 -11.03
C LEU A 170 6.46 -20.82 -11.62
N ASN A 171 7.70 -20.38 -11.45
CA ASN A 171 8.28 -19.33 -12.29
C ASN A 171 8.98 -20.01 -13.48
N THR A 172 8.56 -19.69 -14.68
CA THR A 172 8.95 -20.43 -15.87
C THR A 172 10.35 -20.10 -16.39
N LEU A 173 11.07 -19.12 -15.81
CA LEU A 173 12.33 -18.66 -16.38
C LEU A 173 13.60 -19.28 -15.80
N GLN A 174 13.62 -19.74 -14.55
CA GLN A 174 14.90 -20.15 -13.90
C GLN A 174 14.78 -21.30 -12.90
N GLY A 175 13.81 -22.21 -13.04
CA GLY A 175 13.62 -23.32 -12.10
C GLY A 175 12.42 -23.14 -11.20
N PRO A 176 12.28 -23.89 -10.07
CA PRO A 176 11.15 -23.78 -9.17
C PRO A 176 11.11 -22.35 -8.60
N ALA A 177 9.99 -21.67 -8.82
CA ALA A 177 9.77 -20.33 -8.28
C ALA A 177 9.78 -20.41 -6.75
N ILE A 178 10.49 -19.47 -6.15
CA ILE A 178 10.46 -19.29 -4.70
C ILE A 178 9.45 -18.18 -4.42
N PRO A 179 8.28 -18.48 -3.82
CA PRO A 179 7.30 -17.46 -3.46
C PRO A 179 7.93 -16.39 -2.54
N ARG A 180 7.53 -15.12 -2.77
CA ARG A 180 8.00 -13.96 -2.03
C ARG A 180 6.84 -12.99 -1.83
N GLY A 181 5.98 -13.28 -0.84
CA GLY A 181 4.86 -12.40 -0.49
C GLY A 181 5.37 -11.03 -0.03
N HIS A 182 5.01 -9.95 -0.74
CA HIS A 182 5.62 -8.65 -0.45
C HIS A 182 4.65 -7.57 0.00
N SER A 183 3.41 -7.59 -0.43
CA SER A 183 2.40 -6.64 0.05
C SER A 183 0.99 -7.19 0.00
N ALA A 184 0.13 -6.66 0.84
CA ALA A 184 -1.31 -6.84 0.84
C ALA A 184 -1.98 -5.47 0.72
N THR A 185 -2.98 -5.32 -0.15
CA THR A 185 -3.71 -4.06 -0.33
C THR A 185 -5.19 -4.37 -0.49
N PHE A 186 -6.02 -3.81 0.38
CA PHE A 186 -7.47 -3.95 0.27
C PHE A 186 -8.02 -3.17 -0.92
N SER A 187 -9.09 -3.68 -1.54
CA SER A 187 -9.93 -2.86 -2.42
C SER A 187 -10.55 -1.69 -1.64
N PRO A 188 -10.92 -0.59 -2.31
CA PRO A 188 -11.49 0.57 -1.63
C PRO A 188 -12.75 0.27 -0.80
N ASP A 189 -13.53 -0.75 -1.19
CA ASP A 189 -14.72 -1.23 -0.49
C ASP A 189 -14.45 -2.32 0.57
N GLY A 190 -13.18 -2.78 0.68
CA GLY A 190 -12.77 -3.81 1.63
C GLY A 190 -13.20 -5.24 1.29
N GLN A 191 -13.89 -5.47 0.16
CA GLN A 191 -14.40 -6.80 -0.19
C GLN A 191 -13.31 -7.74 -0.69
N PHE A 192 -12.23 -7.20 -1.21
CA PHE A 192 -11.10 -7.95 -1.74
C PHE A 192 -9.79 -7.47 -1.14
N VAL A 193 -8.80 -8.36 -1.14
CA VAL A 193 -7.39 -8.03 -0.89
C VAL A 193 -6.55 -8.53 -2.06
N PHE A 194 -5.60 -7.70 -2.46
CA PHE A 194 -4.64 -7.98 -3.52
C PHE A 194 -3.27 -8.22 -2.90
N LEU A 195 -2.73 -9.41 -3.15
CA LEU A 195 -1.52 -9.92 -2.53
C LEU A 195 -0.42 -10.00 -3.60
N CYS A 196 0.57 -9.12 -3.54
CA CYS A 196 1.72 -9.16 -4.45
C CYS A 196 2.68 -10.26 -4.03
N ASP A 197 3.00 -11.15 -4.95
CA ASP A 197 4.07 -12.12 -4.79
C ASP A 197 5.17 -11.86 -5.83
N LEU A 198 6.28 -11.32 -5.35
CA LEU A 198 7.43 -10.93 -6.14
C LEU A 198 8.08 -12.12 -6.84
N GLY A 199 8.17 -13.25 -6.13
CA GLY A 199 8.82 -14.45 -6.66
C GLY A 199 7.99 -15.21 -7.70
N LEU A 200 6.67 -15.01 -7.70
CA LEU A 200 5.74 -15.68 -8.60
C LEU A 200 5.28 -14.80 -9.77
N ASP A 201 5.68 -13.53 -9.83
CA ASP A 201 5.23 -12.56 -10.83
C ASP A 201 3.69 -12.43 -10.87
N ARG A 202 3.05 -12.44 -9.69
CA ARG A 202 1.59 -12.46 -9.56
C ARG A 202 1.07 -11.47 -8.54
N VAL A 203 -0.13 -10.99 -8.81
CA VAL A 203 -0.99 -10.32 -7.85
C VAL A 203 -2.21 -11.22 -7.63
N PHE A 204 -2.26 -11.88 -6.47
CA PHE A 204 -3.36 -12.76 -6.09
C PHE A 204 -4.55 -11.93 -5.61
N SER A 205 -5.74 -12.25 -6.10
CA SER A 205 -6.99 -11.68 -5.59
C SER A 205 -7.66 -12.65 -4.60
N ARG A 206 -8.04 -12.16 -3.43
CA ARG A 206 -8.76 -12.96 -2.43
C ARG A 206 -9.98 -12.18 -1.94
N ARG A 207 -11.08 -12.88 -1.75
CA ARG A 207 -12.26 -12.30 -1.11
C ARG A 207 -12.04 -12.22 0.38
N VAL A 208 -12.43 -11.09 0.99
CA VAL A 208 -12.34 -10.90 2.43
C VAL A 208 -13.74 -10.99 3.03
N THR A 209 -13.90 -11.85 4.03
CA THR A 209 -15.12 -11.91 4.83
C THR A 209 -14.97 -11.04 6.07
N ALA A 210 -15.54 -9.85 6.06
CA ALA A 210 -15.34 -8.83 7.10
C ALA A 210 -15.66 -9.31 8.53
N THR A 211 -16.69 -10.16 8.69
CA THR A 211 -17.09 -10.67 10.02
C THR A 211 -16.12 -11.69 10.62
N THR A 212 -15.36 -12.38 9.80
CA THR A 212 -14.41 -13.42 10.24
C THR A 212 -12.96 -13.06 9.96
N SER A 213 -12.70 -12.04 9.14
CA SER A 213 -11.36 -11.68 8.62
C SER A 213 -10.69 -12.81 7.83
N SER A 214 -11.48 -13.74 7.24
CA SER A 214 -10.94 -14.79 6.39
C SER A 214 -10.57 -14.25 5.01
N MET A 215 -9.55 -14.85 4.42
CA MET A 215 -9.15 -14.65 3.02
C MET A 215 -9.55 -15.88 2.22
N ASP A 216 -10.62 -15.78 1.46
CA ASP A 216 -11.20 -16.89 0.70
C ASP A 216 -10.76 -16.82 -0.78
N PRO A 217 -10.70 -17.97 -1.48
CA PRO A 217 -10.45 -17.98 -2.91
C PRO A 217 -11.41 -17.05 -3.67
N ASN A 218 -10.89 -16.24 -4.59
CA ASN A 218 -11.72 -15.48 -5.51
C ASN A 218 -11.93 -16.30 -6.80
N PRO A 219 -13.16 -16.41 -7.34
CA PRO A 219 -13.40 -17.07 -8.62
C PRO A 219 -12.72 -16.38 -9.81
N SER A 220 -12.44 -15.08 -9.72
CA SER A 220 -11.67 -14.37 -10.75
C SER A 220 -10.21 -14.83 -10.78
N PRO A 221 -9.59 -14.92 -11.96
CA PRO A 221 -8.19 -15.33 -12.08
C PRO A 221 -7.25 -14.31 -11.43
N ASP A 222 -6.19 -14.82 -10.82
CA ASP A 222 -5.08 -13.99 -10.33
C ASP A 222 -4.40 -13.26 -11.50
N ALA A 223 -4.00 -12.01 -11.29
CA ALA A 223 -3.32 -11.24 -12.32
C ALA A 223 -1.83 -11.63 -12.40
N THR A 224 -1.31 -11.76 -13.62
CA THR A 224 0.11 -11.99 -13.88
C THR A 224 0.74 -10.75 -14.47
N VAL A 225 1.94 -10.43 -14.04
CA VAL A 225 2.80 -9.42 -14.69
C VAL A 225 3.82 -10.13 -15.61
N PRO A 226 4.54 -9.43 -16.48
CA PRO A 226 5.58 -10.06 -17.31
C PRO A 226 6.59 -10.80 -16.44
N THR A 227 7.02 -11.98 -16.90
CA THR A 227 7.92 -12.86 -16.16
C THR A 227 9.23 -12.17 -15.81
N GLY A 228 9.68 -12.30 -14.55
CA GLY A 228 10.86 -11.62 -14.00
C GLY A 228 10.60 -10.18 -13.56
N SER A 229 9.35 -9.74 -13.55
CA SER A 229 9.00 -8.38 -13.12
C SER A 229 9.08 -8.19 -11.61
N GLY A 230 8.60 -9.14 -10.83
CA GLY A 230 8.59 -9.08 -9.36
C GLY A 230 7.67 -7.99 -8.80
N PRO A 231 6.32 -8.16 -8.84
CA PRO A 231 5.40 -7.18 -8.29
C PRO A 231 5.59 -7.09 -6.77
N ARG A 232 5.80 -5.86 -6.29
CA ARG A 232 6.25 -5.61 -4.92
C ARG A 232 5.17 -4.94 -4.06
N HIS A 233 4.81 -3.72 -4.40
CA HIS A 233 3.76 -2.93 -3.75
C HIS A 233 2.67 -2.56 -4.75
N PHE A 234 1.46 -2.32 -4.22
CA PHE A 234 0.26 -2.13 -5.00
C PHE A 234 -0.55 -0.94 -4.46
N ALA A 235 -1.14 -0.14 -5.33
CA ALA A 235 -1.96 1.00 -4.95
C ALA A 235 -3.17 1.13 -5.87
N PHE A 236 -4.34 1.46 -5.30
CA PHE A 236 -5.53 1.80 -6.07
C PHE A 236 -5.56 3.27 -6.47
N HIS A 237 -6.18 3.54 -7.60
CA HIS A 237 -6.58 4.90 -7.95
C HIS A 237 -7.71 5.38 -7.02
N PRO A 238 -7.70 6.64 -6.56
CA PRO A 238 -8.70 7.11 -5.58
C PRO A 238 -10.14 7.14 -6.11
N THR A 239 -10.36 7.25 -7.41
CA THR A 239 -11.70 7.40 -8.01
C THR A 239 -11.96 6.53 -9.24
N LEU A 240 -10.93 6.15 -10.02
CA LEU A 240 -11.09 5.27 -11.18
C LEU A 240 -11.01 3.80 -10.76
N PRO A 241 -11.69 2.89 -11.50
CA PRO A 241 -11.52 1.46 -11.35
C PRO A 241 -10.17 1.02 -11.97
N ALA A 242 -9.09 1.47 -11.36
CA ALA A 242 -7.71 1.22 -11.80
C ALA A 242 -6.79 1.02 -10.60
N ALA A 243 -5.70 0.29 -10.82
CA ALA A 243 -4.68 0.02 -9.81
C ALA A 243 -3.29 -0.10 -10.43
N TYR A 244 -2.25 -0.06 -9.61
CA TYR A 244 -0.86 0.01 -10.03
C TYR A 244 0.01 -0.90 -9.16
N ALA A 245 0.81 -1.75 -9.79
CA ALA A 245 1.88 -2.50 -9.14
C ALA A 245 3.24 -1.97 -9.55
N ILE A 246 4.10 -1.71 -8.60
CA ILE A 246 5.51 -1.45 -8.87
C ILE A 246 6.27 -2.77 -8.85
N ASN A 247 7.05 -3.02 -9.91
CA ASN A 247 7.76 -4.27 -10.14
C ASN A 247 9.23 -4.11 -9.78
N GLU A 248 9.67 -4.79 -8.72
CA GLU A 248 10.99 -4.60 -8.11
C GLU A 248 12.12 -4.94 -9.06
N THR A 249 12.05 -6.12 -9.67
CA THR A 249 13.18 -6.70 -10.42
C THR A 249 13.33 -6.07 -11.80
N ALA A 250 12.22 -5.82 -12.48
CA ALA A 250 12.23 -5.22 -13.82
C ALA A 250 12.34 -3.69 -13.82
N SER A 251 12.24 -3.03 -12.66
CA SER A 251 12.20 -1.56 -12.55
C SER A 251 11.12 -0.94 -13.44
N THR A 252 9.89 -1.48 -13.33
CA THR A 252 8.72 -1.05 -14.10
C THR A 252 7.51 -0.84 -13.21
N MET A 253 6.48 -0.23 -13.76
CA MET A 253 5.15 -0.12 -13.16
C MET A 253 4.10 -0.68 -14.11
N THR A 254 3.24 -1.57 -13.61
CA THR A 254 2.12 -2.14 -14.34
C THR A 254 0.84 -1.48 -13.86
N SER A 255 0.06 -0.92 -14.79
CA SER A 255 -1.31 -0.48 -14.51
C SER A 255 -2.31 -1.59 -14.82
N PHE A 256 -3.43 -1.60 -14.09
CA PHE A 256 -4.51 -2.57 -14.23
C PHE A 256 -5.84 -1.84 -14.37
N SER A 257 -6.76 -2.36 -15.19
CA SER A 257 -8.18 -2.10 -14.95
C SER A 257 -8.66 -3.02 -13.83
N PHE A 258 -9.56 -2.51 -13.01
CA PHE A 258 -10.11 -3.20 -11.86
C PHE A 258 -11.63 -3.35 -12.01
N ASP A 259 -12.14 -4.56 -11.87
CA ASP A 259 -13.57 -4.82 -11.73
C ASP A 259 -13.93 -4.97 -10.25
N PRO A 260 -14.57 -3.97 -9.62
CA PRO A 260 -14.90 -4.01 -8.20
C PRO A 260 -15.97 -5.06 -7.85
N ALA A 261 -16.80 -5.48 -8.80
CA ALA A 261 -17.83 -6.48 -8.54
C ALA A 261 -17.25 -7.89 -8.38
N HIS A 262 -16.16 -8.18 -9.07
CA HIS A 262 -15.56 -9.51 -9.13
C HIS A 262 -14.15 -9.58 -8.53
N GLY A 263 -13.54 -8.45 -8.16
CA GLY A 263 -12.15 -8.39 -7.71
C GLY A 263 -11.15 -8.78 -8.80
N GLU A 264 -11.50 -8.57 -10.08
CA GLU A 264 -10.66 -8.93 -11.23
C GLU A 264 -9.72 -7.79 -11.59
N LEU A 265 -8.45 -8.12 -11.86
CA LEU A 265 -7.45 -7.22 -12.39
C LEU A 265 -7.05 -7.64 -13.80
N LYS A 266 -7.06 -6.70 -14.75
CA LYS A 266 -6.54 -6.91 -16.10
C LYS A 266 -5.30 -6.05 -16.32
N PRO A 267 -4.10 -6.66 -16.41
CA PRO A 267 -2.86 -5.93 -16.57
C PRO A 267 -2.76 -5.27 -17.95
N ARG A 268 -2.12 -4.11 -17.98
CA ARG A 268 -1.69 -3.41 -19.20
C ARG A 268 -0.17 -3.51 -19.35
N PRO A 269 0.40 -3.13 -20.50
CA PRO A 269 1.85 -3.09 -20.68
C PRO A 269 2.55 -2.31 -19.57
N ALA A 270 3.63 -2.88 -19.06
CA ALA A 270 4.43 -2.23 -18.01
C ALA A 270 5.26 -1.08 -18.59
N VAL A 271 5.42 -0.01 -17.81
CA VAL A 271 6.19 1.20 -18.16
C VAL A 271 7.41 1.29 -17.27
N SER A 272 8.58 1.62 -17.84
CA SER A 272 9.84 1.78 -17.07
C SER A 272 9.72 2.88 -16.02
N THR A 273 10.32 2.68 -14.85
CA THR A 273 10.50 3.71 -13.80
C THR A 273 11.78 4.53 -14.00
N LEU A 274 12.54 4.22 -15.03
CA LEU A 274 13.83 4.83 -15.31
C LEU A 274 13.83 5.52 -16.69
N PRO A 275 14.61 6.59 -16.85
CA PRO A 275 14.85 7.21 -18.15
C PRO A 275 15.43 6.20 -19.14
N ALA A 276 15.12 6.38 -20.41
CA ALA A 276 15.69 5.56 -21.49
C ALA A 276 17.23 5.61 -21.47
N GLY A 277 17.86 4.46 -21.66
CA GLY A 277 19.33 4.35 -21.65
C GLY A 277 19.98 4.25 -20.27
N THR A 278 19.20 4.21 -19.18
CA THR A 278 19.76 3.96 -17.84
C THR A 278 20.34 2.54 -17.78
N THR A 279 21.61 2.42 -17.39
CA THR A 279 22.32 1.13 -17.32
C THR A 279 22.76 0.74 -15.91
N GLN A 280 22.68 1.67 -14.94
CA GLN A 280 23.06 1.36 -13.57
C GLN A 280 22.10 0.35 -12.93
N PRO A 281 22.60 -0.56 -12.07
CA PRO A 281 21.73 -1.49 -11.33
C PRO A 281 20.66 -0.73 -10.53
N ASN A 282 19.44 -1.21 -10.63
CA ASN A 282 18.30 -0.62 -9.93
C ASN A 282 17.31 -1.70 -9.50
N SER A 283 16.58 -1.40 -8.44
CA SER A 283 15.38 -2.13 -8.04
C SER A 283 14.35 -1.15 -7.49
N THR A 284 13.10 -1.31 -7.85
CA THR A 284 12.06 -0.42 -7.31
C THR A 284 11.62 -0.82 -5.90
N ALA A 285 10.89 0.05 -5.21
CA ALA A 285 10.42 -0.26 -3.87
C ALA A 285 8.95 0.07 -3.62
N HIS A 286 8.55 1.32 -3.61
CA HIS A 286 7.21 1.74 -3.21
C HIS A 286 6.47 2.46 -4.33
N VAL A 287 5.15 2.38 -4.29
CA VAL A 287 4.22 3.07 -5.19
C VAL A 287 3.16 3.80 -4.36
N ALA A 288 2.86 5.04 -4.73
CA ALA A 288 1.74 5.77 -4.19
C ALA A 288 1.07 6.61 -5.27
N VAL A 289 -0.26 6.61 -5.28
CA VAL A 289 -1.08 7.47 -6.15
C VAL A 289 -1.32 8.78 -5.41
N HIS A 290 -1.13 9.89 -6.12
CA HIS A 290 -1.47 11.20 -5.58
C HIS A 290 -2.98 11.31 -5.28
N PRO A 291 -3.41 11.95 -4.19
CA PRO A 291 -4.84 12.05 -3.84
C PRO A 291 -5.74 12.63 -4.94
N SER A 292 -5.19 13.48 -5.82
CA SER A 292 -5.95 14.00 -6.97
C SER A 292 -6.21 12.97 -8.08
N GLY A 293 -5.57 11.80 -8.04
CA GLY A 293 -5.64 10.79 -9.11
C GLY A 293 -4.89 11.15 -10.40
N LYS A 294 -4.17 12.28 -10.46
CA LYS A 294 -3.49 12.71 -11.69
C LYS A 294 -2.11 12.10 -11.88
N TRP A 295 -1.46 11.71 -10.81
CA TRP A 295 -0.09 11.20 -10.82
C TRP A 295 0.06 9.97 -9.93
N VAL A 296 0.98 9.09 -10.32
CA VAL A 296 1.52 8.04 -9.48
C VAL A 296 3.04 8.18 -9.41
N TYR A 297 3.58 7.90 -8.24
CA TYR A 297 5.03 7.93 -8.00
C TYR A 297 5.54 6.54 -7.65
N GLY A 298 6.80 6.28 -8.05
CA GLY A 298 7.52 5.05 -7.71
C GLY A 298 8.93 5.35 -7.26
N SER A 299 9.46 4.60 -6.28
CA SER A 299 10.84 4.79 -5.83
C SER A 299 11.80 3.78 -6.44
N ASN A 300 13.00 4.25 -6.79
CA ASN A 300 14.09 3.52 -7.41
C ASN A 300 15.29 3.45 -6.45
N ARG A 301 15.69 2.24 -6.05
CA ARG A 301 16.86 1.96 -5.20
C ARG A 301 18.05 1.59 -6.08
N GLY A 302 19.13 2.31 -5.97
CA GLY A 302 20.31 2.25 -6.85
C GLY A 302 20.39 3.46 -7.76
N HIS A 303 19.33 3.80 -8.52
CA HIS A 303 19.19 5.10 -9.18
C HIS A 303 18.87 6.22 -8.17
N ASP A 304 18.38 5.85 -6.99
CA ASP A 304 18.08 6.72 -5.85
C ASP A 304 17.18 7.92 -6.22
N SER A 305 16.11 7.61 -6.94
CA SER A 305 15.15 8.59 -7.46
C SER A 305 13.70 8.23 -7.17
N LEU A 306 12.84 9.20 -7.39
CA LEU A 306 11.39 9.09 -7.43
C LEU A 306 10.94 9.27 -8.89
N ALA A 307 10.36 8.23 -9.47
CA ALA A 307 9.75 8.27 -10.79
C ALA A 307 8.33 8.85 -10.70
N ARG A 308 7.96 9.75 -11.61
CA ARG A 308 6.62 10.30 -11.73
C ARG A 308 5.99 9.86 -13.05
N PHE A 309 4.72 9.47 -12.96
CA PHE A 309 3.90 9.13 -14.11
C PHE A 309 2.63 9.98 -14.09
N SER A 310 2.19 10.44 -15.24
CA SER A 310 0.82 10.91 -15.41
C SER A 310 -0.14 9.75 -15.61
N ILE A 311 -1.37 9.93 -15.13
CA ILE A 311 -2.45 8.95 -15.23
C ILE A 311 -3.47 9.48 -16.23
N HIS A 312 -3.79 8.67 -17.26
CA HIS A 312 -4.85 9.02 -18.20
C HIS A 312 -6.21 9.08 -17.46
N PRO A 313 -6.94 10.18 -17.55
CA PRO A 313 -8.11 10.47 -16.69
C PRO A 313 -9.28 9.50 -16.85
N ASP A 314 -9.40 8.84 -18.00
CA ASP A 314 -10.51 7.93 -18.27
C ASP A 314 -10.12 6.46 -18.14
N THR A 315 -8.87 6.11 -18.48
CA THR A 315 -8.43 4.71 -18.57
C THR A 315 -7.55 4.27 -17.41
N GLY A 316 -6.90 5.20 -16.72
CA GLY A 316 -5.90 4.90 -15.69
C GLY A 316 -4.56 4.41 -16.25
N GLU A 317 -4.31 4.53 -17.56
CA GLU A 317 -3.04 4.19 -18.19
C GLU A 317 -1.94 5.17 -17.78
N LEU A 318 -0.69 4.67 -17.76
CA LEU A 318 0.47 5.41 -17.29
C LEU A 318 1.32 5.95 -18.44
N THR A 319 1.75 7.19 -18.32
CA THR A 319 2.83 7.78 -19.11
C THR A 319 3.97 8.17 -18.19
N PHE A 320 5.18 7.64 -18.42
CA PHE A 320 6.38 8.07 -17.69
C PHE A 320 6.72 9.52 -18.05
N GLU A 321 6.95 10.33 -17.04
CA GLU A 321 7.25 11.75 -17.21
C GLU A 321 8.73 12.04 -16.93
N GLU A 322 9.18 11.71 -15.72
CA GLU A 322 10.54 12.04 -15.27
C GLU A 322 10.95 11.24 -14.03
N THR A 323 12.23 11.35 -13.66
CA THR A 323 12.72 10.99 -12.34
C THR A 323 13.27 12.23 -11.64
N THR A 324 12.99 12.35 -10.33
CA THR A 324 13.58 13.35 -9.44
C THR A 324 14.53 12.65 -8.47
N PRO A 325 15.78 13.14 -8.24
CA PRO A 325 16.65 12.62 -7.19
C PRO A 325 15.91 12.59 -5.84
N SER A 326 15.90 11.45 -5.17
CA SER A 326 15.17 11.30 -3.89
C SER A 326 15.82 12.05 -2.72
N GLY A 327 17.10 12.42 -2.85
CA GLY A 327 17.85 13.18 -1.85
C GLY A 327 18.59 12.34 -0.83
N GLY A 328 18.61 11.01 -1.01
CA GLY A 328 19.35 10.05 -0.19
C GLY A 328 19.52 8.72 -0.90
N GLN A 329 20.11 7.73 -0.24
CA GLN A 329 20.37 6.40 -0.79
C GLN A 329 19.33 5.41 -0.36
N THR A 330 18.90 4.56 -1.30
CA THR A 330 17.92 3.50 -1.08
C THR A 330 16.57 4.03 -0.57
N PRO A 331 15.82 4.81 -1.39
CA PRO A 331 14.47 5.28 -1.03
C PRO A 331 13.50 4.09 -1.01
N ARG A 332 13.45 3.37 0.14
CA ARG A 332 12.69 2.13 0.27
C ARG A 332 11.19 2.34 0.39
N ASN A 333 10.80 3.47 0.98
CA ASN A 333 9.40 3.87 1.11
C ASN A 333 9.28 5.39 1.01
N PHE A 334 8.13 5.84 0.60
CA PHE A 334 7.70 7.24 0.68
C PHE A 334 6.20 7.30 0.92
N ASN A 335 5.70 8.42 1.37
CA ASN A 335 4.26 8.63 1.45
C ASN A 335 3.91 10.07 1.08
N ILE A 336 2.67 10.27 0.62
CA ILE A 336 2.12 11.57 0.24
C ILE A 336 1.10 11.95 1.30
N ASN A 337 1.15 13.19 1.79
CA ASN A 337 0.16 13.67 2.74
C ASN A 337 -1.24 13.77 2.12
N ASN A 338 -2.28 13.74 2.94
CA ASN A 338 -3.68 13.69 2.48
C ASN A 338 -4.07 14.86 1.57
N GLU A 339 -3.43 16.02 1.76
CA GLU A 339 -3.67 17.20 0.90
C GLU A 339 -2.96 17.12 -0.46
N GLY A 340 -2.04 16.17 -0.65
CA GLY A 340 -1.25 16.04 -1.86
C GLY A 340 -0.18 17.12 -2.05
N LYS A 341 0.15 17.88 -1.01
CA LYS A 341 1.15 18.96 -1.07
C LYS A 341 2.58 18.48 -0.88
N TRP A 342 2.76 17.36 -0.14
CA TRP A 342 4.06 16.93 0.33
C TRP A 342 4.26 15.42 0.15
N LEU A 343 5.47 15.04 -0.25
CA LEU A 343 5.95 13.67 -0.30
C LEU A 343 7.17 13.54 0.62
N LEU A 344 7.14 12.59 1.53
CA LEU A 344 8.25 12.25 2.42
C LEU A 344 8.90 10.95 1.96
N ALA A 345 10.18 10.97 1.61
CA ALA A 345 10.96 9.80 1.18
C ALA A 345 11.91 9.32 2.28
N ALA A 346 11.79 8.05 2.65
CA ALA A 346 12.63 7.38 3.66
C ALA A 346 13.76 6.61 2.99
N HIS A 347 14.98 6.93 3.39
CA HIS A 347 16.22 6.42 2.80
C HIS A 347 16.92 5.47 3.76
N GLN A 348 16.85 4.18 3.47
CA GLN A 348 17.37 3.12 4.32
C GLN A 348 18.87 3.25 4.58
N GLU A 349 19.67 3.51 3.53
CA GLU A 349 21.14 3.47 3.65
C GLU A 349 21.76 4.82 4.03
N SER A 350 21.11 5.94 3.73
CA SER A 350 21.57 7.25 4.19
C SER A 350 20.98 7.70 5.53
N ASN A 351 20.17 6.84 6.20
CA ASN A 351 19.59 7.12 7.52
C ASN A 351 18.85 8.46 7.57
N SER A 352 18.04 8.74 6.57
CA SER A 352 17.41 10.05 6.42
C SER A 352 15.99 9.98 5.87
N VAL A 353 15.20 10.99 6.20
CA VAL A 353 13.92 11.29 5.55
C VAL A 353 14.03 12.65 4.88
N VAL A 354 13.64 12.71 3.59
CA VAL A 354 13.67 13.95 2.79
C VAL A 354 12.24 14.35 2.44
N VAL A 355 11.94 15.62 2.61
CA VAL A 355 10.65 16.21 2.26
C VAL A 355 10.73 16.78 0.84
N HIS A 356 9.72 16.50 0.02
CA HIS A 356 9.53 17.10 -1.29
C HIS A 356 8.18 17.80 -1.35
N ALA A 357 8.18 19.04 -1.84
CA ALA A 357 6.96 19.72 -2.23
C ALA A 357 6.47 19.18 -3.57
N ILE A 358 5.16 18.96 -3.70
CA ILE A 358 4.52 18.52 -4.93
C ILE A 358 3.89 19.74 -5.60
N HIS A 359 4.27 20.04 -6.83
CA HIS A 359 3.67 21.13 -7.58
C HIS A 359 2.20 20.83 -7.93
N PRO A 360 1.23 21.66 -7.56
CA PRO A 360 -0.20 21.32 -7.61
C PRO A 360 -0.76 21.11 -9.02
N THR A 361 -0.09 21.64 -10.04
CA THR A 361 -0.54 21.53 -11.44
C THR A 361 0.21 20.46 -12.22
N THR A 362 1.51 20.29 -11.97
CA THR A 362 2.37 19.40 -12.76
C THR A 362 2.75 18.13 -12.05
N GLY A 363 2.61 18.05 -10.71
CA GLY A 363 3.06 16.91 -9.91
C GLY A 363 4.58 16.81 -9.78
N THR A 364 5.35 17.77 -10.28
CA THR A 364 6.81 17.77 -10.15
C THR A 364 7.24 17.89 -8.70
N LEU A 365 8.33 17.21 -8.35
CA LEU A 365 8.85 17.20 -7.00
C LEU A 365 9.98 18.21 -6.83
N THR A 366 9.94 18.99 -5.77
CA THR A 366 11.02 19.91 -5.38
C THR A 366 11.40 19.64 -3.93
N ARG A 367 12.68 19.34 -3.68
CA ARG A 367 13.17 19.12 -2.31
C ARG A 367 12.94 20.34 -1.43
N SER A 368 12.45 20.10 -0.22
CA SER A 368 12.19 21.11 0.80
C SER A 368 13.00 20.85 2.06
N GLY A 369 13.72 21.84 2.52
CA GLY A 369 14.47 21.79 3.78
C GLY A 369 15.66 20.82 3.81
N SER A 370 16.18 20.61 5.01
CA SER A 370 17.25 19.67 5.30
C SER A 370 16.69 18.27 5.59
N PRO A 371 17.45 17.19 5.29
CA PRO A 371 17.02 15.84 5.67
C PRO A 371 16.87 15.69 7.17
N LEU A 372 15.82 14.99 7.59
CA LEU A 372 15.70 14.53 8.97
C LEU A 372 16.54 13.27 9.16
N THR A 373 17.39 13.22 10.19
CA THR A 373 18.20 12.03 10.50
C THR A 373 17.39 11.04 11.35
N ILE A 374 17.27 9.83 10.86
CA ILE A 374 16.64 8.68 11.53
C ILE A 374 17.39 7.42 11.12
N GLY A 375 17.70 6.51 12.06
CA GLY A 375 18.38 5.25 11.76
C GLY A 375 17.50 4.32 10.90
N LYS A 376 17.97 3.95 9.71
CA LYS A 376 17.36 3.00 8.75
C LYS A 376 15.84 3.14 8.58
N PRO A 377 15.31 4.32 8.24
CA PRO A 377 13.87 4.49 8.04
C PRO A 377 13.44 3.79 6.75
N VAL A 378 12.37 3.00 6.83
CA VAL A 378 11.88 2.16 5.72
C VAL A 378 10.36 2.21 5.55
N CYS A 379 9.66 2.96 6.38
CA CYS A 379 8.22 3.21 6.27
C CYS A 379 7.88 4.61 6.79
N VAL A 380 6.94 5.29 6.13
CA VAL A 380 6.44 6.62 6.49
C VAL A 380 4.92 6.57 6.57
N VAL A 381 4.35 7.01 7.70
CA VAL A 381 2.90 7.06 7.91
C VAL A 381 2.51 8.39 8.52
N PHE A 382 1.69 9.15 7.81
CA PHE A 382 1.12 10.41 8.31
C PHE A 382 -0.02 10.16 9.31
N TYR A 383 0.01 10.92 10.43
CA TYR A 383 -0.98 10.86 11.51
C TYR A 383 -1.48 12.26 11.89
#